data_d02d545d9b00d16e7a19faa87a5b69c6
#
_entry.id   d02d545d9b00d16e7a19faa87a5b69c6
#
_cell.length_a   1.000
_cell.length_b   1.000
_cell.length_c   1.000
_cell.angle_alpha   90.00
_cell.angle_beta   90.00
_cell.angle_gamma   90.00
#
_symmetry.space_group_name_H-M   'P 1'
#
loop_
_entity.id
_entity.type
_entity.pdbx_description
1 polymer ?
#
loop_
_entity_poly.entity_id
_entity_poly.type
_entity_poly.pdbx_seq_one_letter_code
_entity_poly.pdbx_strand_id
1 'polypeptide(L)'
;MKTYMAHANDVVRKWYVVDAQGIALGRLASKVAAILRGKNKPTFTPNVDTGDFVIIVNCDKVLLTGKKLEKKYYRYHTGHIGGLKEIQYKTLMANKADVAVYEAVKGMLPKNSLGRSMLTKLKVYRGAEHNHQAQKPEELKLF
;
A
#
# COMPACT_ATOMS: atom_id res chain seq x y z
N MET A 1 -35.52 3.52 10.10
CA MET A 1 -34.35 3.52 9.20
C MET A 1 -33.42 2.39 9.60
N LYS A 2 -32.98 1.59 8.65
CA LYS A 2 -31.94 0.58 8.91
C LYS A 2 -30.62 1.06 8.32
N THR A 3 -29.55 1.04 9.09
CA THR A 3 -28.20 1.33 8.62
C THR A 3 -27.74 0.18 7.70
N TYR A 4 -27.12 0.52 6.56
CA TYR A 4 -26.53 -0.48 5.68
C TYR A 4 -25.34 -1.16 6.35
N MET A 5 -25.34 -2.48 6.31
CA MET A 5 -24.22 -3.33 6.78
C MET A 5 -23.78 -4.20 5.60
N ALA A 6 -22.52 -4.07 5.19
CA ALA A 6 -21.98 -4.89 4.10
C ALA A 6 -21.84 -6.35 4.53
N HIS A 7 -22.20 -7.27 3.63
CA HIS A 7 -21.89 -8.68 3.79
C HIS A 7 -20.70 -9.06 2.91
N ALA A 8 -19.88 -9.98 3.38
CA ALA A 8 -18.62 -10.36 2.70
C ALA A 8 -18.86 -10.90 1.28
N ASN A 9 -20.03 -11.55 1.05
CA ASN A 9 -20.39 -12.14 -0.24
C ASN A 9 -20.88 -11.11 -1.27
N ASP A 10 -21.33 -9.94 -0.81
CA ASP A 10 -21.93 -8.90 -1.66
C ASP A 10 -20.90 -7.86 -2.10
N VAL A 11 -19.66 -7.97 -1.64
CA VAL A 11 -18.60 -6.99 -1.93
C VAL A 11 -18.05 -7.19 -3.33
N VAL A 12 -18.31 -6.22 -4.22
CA VAL A 12 -17.67 -6.15 -5.53
C VAL A 12 -16.33 -5.44 -5.40
N ARG A 13 -15.24 -6.09 -5.79
CA ARG A 13 -13.88 -5.54 -5.74
C ARG A 13 -13.39 -5.23 -7.14
N LYS A 14 -12.82 -4.04 -7.29
CA LYS A 14 -12.16 -3.57 -8.51
C LYS A 14 -10.65 -3.66 -8.37
N TRP A 15 -9.97 -3.60 -9.51
CA TRP A 15 -8.52 -3.51 -9.60
C TRP A 15 -8.11 -2.15 -10.13
N TYR A 16 -7.19 -1.49 -9.44
CA TYR A 16 -6.66 -0.19 -9.83
C TYR A 16 -5.15 -0.25 -10.01
N VAL A 17 -4.67 0.44 -11.04
CA VAL A 17 -3.24 0.71 -11.26
C VAL A 17 -2.97 2.16 -10.90
N VAL A 18 -1.95 2.37 -10.09
CA VAL A 18 -1.48 3.68 -9.66
C VAL A 18 -0.03 3.84 -10.04
N ASP A 19 0.29 4.89 -10.79
CA ASP A 19 1.68 5.26 -11.06
C ASP A 19 2.22 6.07 -9.88
N ALA A 20 3.32 5.61 -9.31
CA ALA A 20 3.97 6.22 -8.15
C ALA A 20 5.00 7.28 -8.53
N GLN A 21 5.30 7.46 -9.82
CA GLN A 21 6.35 8.36 -10.27
C GLN A 21 6.10 9.81 -9.83
N GLY A 22 7.07 10.41 -9.15
CA GLY A 22 7.03 11.79 -8.71
C GLY A 22 6.08 12.10 -7.55
N ILE A 23 5.39 11.10 -7.02
CA ILE A 23 4.48 11.27 -5.89
C ILE A 23 5.23 11.05 -4.57
N ALA A 24 5.00 11.90 -3.58
CA ALA A 24 5.58 11.74 -2.25
C ALA A 24 5.07 10.45 -1.57
N LEU A 25 5.99 9.63 -1.05
CA LEU A 25 5.71 8.32 -0.46
C LEU A 25 4.55 8.34 0.55
N GLY A 26 4.54 9.30 1.48
CA GLY A 26 3.49 9.38 2.50
C GLY A 26 2.11 9.71 1.93
N ARG A 27 2.05 10.60 0.94
CA ARG A 27 0.80 10.96 0.26
C ARG A 27 0.25 9.80 -0.56
N LEU A 28 1.12 9.10 -1.30
CA LEU A 28 0.77 7.88 -2.02
C LEU A 28 0.21 6.83 -1.06
N ALA A 29 0.95 6.52 0.00
CA ALA A 29 0.57 5.49 0.97
C ALA A 29 -0.78 5.78 1.65
N SER A 30 -1.07 7.03 2.01
CA SER A 30 -2.34 7.41 2.65
C SER A 30 -3.55 7.22 1.74
N LYS A 31 -3.44 7.58 0.46
CA LYS A 31 -4.51 7.39 -0.53
C LYS A 31 -4.73 5.91 -0.84
N VAL A 32 -3.64 5.17 -1.06
CA VAL A 32 -3.70 3.72 -1.30
C VAL A 32 -4.31 2.98 -0.11
N ALA A 33 -3.92 3.31 1.11
CA ALA A 33 -4.49 2.71 2.32
C ALA A 33 -6.00 2.96 2.45
N ALA A 34 -6.48 4.15 2.07
CA ALA A 34 -7.91 4.47 2.07
C ALA A 34 -8.68 3.59 1.06
N ILE A 35 -8.13 3.33 -0.13
CA ILE A 35 -8.72 2.46 -1.15
C ILE A 35 -8.73 1.00 -0.69
N LEU A 36 -7.60 0.50 -0.17
CA LEU A 36 -7.49 -0.87 0.36
C LEU A 36 -8.48 -1.14 1.50
N ARG A 37 -8.74 -0.13 2.32
CA ARG A 37 -9.72 -0.20 3.40
C ARG A 37 -11.16 -0.04 2.92
N GLY A 38 -11.38 0.55 1.74
CA GLY A 38 -12.71 0.79 1.17
C GLY A 38 -13.38 2.07 1.64
N LYS A 39 -12.64 3.02 2.23
CA LYS A 39 -13.20 4.30 2.70
C LYS A 39 -13.73 5.21 1.59
N ASN A 40 -13.35 4.94 0.34
CA ASN A 40 -13.87 5.65 -0.84
C ASN A 40 -15.26 5.19 -1.27
N LYS A 41 -15.75 4.09 -0.70
CA LYS A 41 -17.06 3.53 -1.05
C LYS A 41 -18.14 3.96 -0.04
N PRO A 42 -19.37 4.27 -0.49
CA PRO A 42 -20.49 4.55 0.42
C PRO A 42 -20.90 3.31 1.23
N THR A 43 -20.56 2.10 0.75
CA THR A 43 -20.82 0.82 1.40
C THR A 43 -19.80 0.45 2.48
N PHE A 44 -18.89 1.35 2.83
CA PHE A 44 -17.84 1.08 3.82
C PHE A 44 -18.45 0.62 5.16
N THR A 45 -17.99 -0.53 5.63
CA THR A 45 -18.36 -1.11 6.92
C THR A 45 -17.09 -1.53 7.65
N PRO A 46 -16.84 -1.05 8.89
CA PRO A 46 -15.57 -1.26 9.58
C PRO A 46 -15.18 -2.72 9.86
N ASN A 47 -16.15 -3.59 10.02
CA ASN A 47 -15.97 -5.02 10.33
C ASN A 47 -15.84 -5.92 9.10
N VAL A 48 -16.05 -5.39 7.90
CA VAL A 48 -15.96 -6.13 6.63
C VAL A 48 -14.92 -5.49 5.73
N ASP A 49 -14.13 -6.31 5.03
CA ASP A 49 -13.17 -5.83 4.03
C ASP A 49 -13.90 -5.49 2.72
N THR A 50 -14.26 -4.23 2.55
CA THR A 50 -14.94 -3.69 1.36
C THR A 50 -13.99 -3.06 0.34
N GLY A 51 -12.69 -3.03 0.62
CA GLY A 51 -11.69 -2.36 -0.21
C GLY A 51 -11.37 -3.09 -1.52
N ASP A 52 -10.72 -2.35 -2.41
CA ASP A 52 -10.33 -2.80 -3.74
C ASP A 52 -8.87 -3.24 -3.79
N PHE A 53 -8.49 -3.91 -4.89
CA PHE A 53 -7.10 -4.25 -5.17
C PHE A 53 -6.37 -3.06 -5.76
N VAL A 54 -5.14 -2.84 -5.33
CA VAL A 54 -4.28 -1.76 -5.83
C VAL A 54 -2.94 -2.31 -6.29
N ILE A 55 -2.58 -1.96 -7.52
CA ILE A 55 -1.29 -2.23 -8.13
C ILE A 55 -0.53 -0.90 -8.18
N ILE A 56 0.63 -0.84 -7.57
CA ILE A 56 1.52 0.33 -7.64
C ILE A 56 2.65 -0.01 -8.60
N VAL A 57 2.84 0.82 -9.62
CA VAL A 57 3.94 0.73 -10.57
C VAL A 57 4.94 1.86 -10.38
N ASN A 58 6.14 1.72 -10.91
CA ASN A 58 7.24 2.69 -10.81
C ASN A 58 7.59 3.08 -9.35
N CYS A 59 7.57 2.13 -8.42
CA CYS A 59 7.84 2.43 -7.02
C CYS A 59 9.28 2.91 -6.74
N ASP A 60 10.22 2.66 -7.65
CA ASP A 60 11.59 3.16 -7.62
C ASP A 60 11.68 4.68 -7.82
N LYS A 61 10.68 5.29 -8.48
CA LYS A 61 10.62 6.72 -8.80
C LYS A 61 9.76 7.54 -7.82
N VAL A 62 9.42 6.96 -6.68
CA VAL A 62 8.70 7.64 -5.59
C VAL A 62 9.57 8.73 -4.99
N LEU A 63 8.96 9.89 -4.72
CA LEU A 63 9.65 11.03 -4.13
C LEU A 63 9.75 10.89 -2.60
N LEU A 64 10.97 11.01 -2.08
CA LEU A 64 11.25 11.19 -0.66
C LEU A 64 11.72 12.62 -0.42
N THR A 65 10.92 13.39 0.30
CA THR A 65 11.18 14.82 0.55
C THR A 65 12.22 15.06 1.63
N GLY A 66 12.94 16.17 1.55
CA GLY A 66 13.96 16.58 2.52
C GLY A 66 15.14 15.60 2.58
N LYS A 67 15.71 15.41 3.75
CA LYS A 67 16.88 14.54 3.97
C LYS A 67 16.52 13.10 4.35
N LYS A 68 15.35 12.61 3.95
CA LYS A 68 14.88 11.24 4.33
C LYS A 68 15.72 10.13 3.75
N LEU A 69 16.28 10.30 2.57
CA LEU A 69 17.18 9.31 1.96
C LEU A 69 18.40 9.01 2.85
N GLU A 70 18.93 10.03 3.53
CA GLU A 70 20.11 9.92 4.36
C GLU A 70 19.80 9.61 5.83
N LYS A 71 18.74 10.26 6.38
CA LYS A 71 18.45 10.21 7.81
C LYS A 71 17.44 9.16 8.22
N LYS A 72 16.63 8.66 7.28
CA LYS A 72 15.61 7.65 7.58
C LYS A 72 16.16 6.25 7.41
N TYR A 73 15.86 5.38 8.40
CA TYR A 73 16.25 3.97 8.40
C TYR A 73 15.01 3.08 8.44
N TYR A 74 15.04 2.01 7.68
CA TYR A 74 14.15 0.87 7.83
C TYR A 74 14.73 -0.04 8.90
N ARG A 75 14.00 -0.23 9.99
CA ARG A 75 14.43 -1.03 11.14
C ARG A 75 13.51 -2.23 11.32
N TYR A 76 14.12 -3.38 11.53
CA TYR A 76 13.41 -4.59 11.91
C TYR A 76 14.27 -5.41 12.88
N HIS A 77 13.60 -6.29 13.65
CA HIS A 77 14.28 -7.11 14.64
C HIS A 77 14.09 -8.59 14.31
N THR A 78 15.14 -9.39 14.39
CA THR A 78 15.11 -10.82 14.08
C THR A 78 14.52 -11.68 15.20
N GLY A 79 14.29 -11.10 16.40
CA GLY A 79 13.88 -11.82 17.60
C GLY A 79 15.02 -12.41 18.42
N HIS A 80 16.25 -12.37 17.92
CA HIS A 80 17.44 -12.80 18.64
C HIS A 80 18.08 -11.66 19.43
N ILE A 81 18.82 -11.95 20.50
CA ILE A 81 19.56 -10.93 21.27
C ILE A 81 20.55 -10.22 20.32
N GLY A 82 20.51 -8.87 20.32
CA GLY A 82 21.31 -8.05 19.39
C GLY A 82 20.86 -8.11 17.93
N GLY A 83 19.66 -8.62 17.64
CA GLY A 83 19.14 -8.83 16.30
C GLY A 83 18.48 -7.61 15.64
N LEU A 84 18.72 -6.39 16.11
CA LEU A 84 18.24 -5.17 15.43
C LEU A 84 18.98 -4.98 14.10
N LYS A 85 18.23 -4.88 13.01
CA LYS A 85 18.75 -4.59 11.67
C LYS A 85 18.26 -3.21 11.22
N GLU A 86 19.19 -2.45 10.65
CA GLU A 86 18.95 -1.11 10.14
C GLU A 86 19.43 -0.99 8.69
N ILE A 87 18.58 -0.48 7.81
CA ILE A 87 18.91 -0.21 6.41
C ILE A 87 18.57 1.24 6.13
N GLN A 88 19.54 2.02 5.67
CA GLN A 88 19.33 3.40 5.26
C GLN A 88 18.39 3.46 4.06
N TYR A 89 17.48 4.45 4.03
CA TYR A 89 16.49 4.56 2.95
C TYR A 89 17.12 4.76 1.57
N LYS A 90 18.29 5.39 1.49
CA LYS A 90 19.07 5.50 0.24
C LYS A 90 19.36 4.13 -0.36
N THR A 91 19.87 3.20 0.46
CA THR A 91 20.20 1.82 0.06
C THR A 91 18.92 1.01 -0.19
N LEU A 92 17.90 1.21 0.63
CA LEU A 92 16.61 0.50 0.48
C LEU A 92 15.93 0.86 -0.85
N MET A 93 15.87 2.14 -1.20
CA MET A 93 15.28 2.60 -2.46
C MET A 93 16.06 2.12 -3.69
N ALA A 94 17.38 2.03 -3.60
CA ALA A 94 18.20 1.52 -4.70
C ALA A 94 17.96 0.01 -4.94
N ASN A 95 17.84 -0.78 -3.88
CA ASN A 95 17.80 -2.24 -3.98
C ASN A 95 16.38 -2.82 -3.89
N LYS A 96 15.54 -2.32 -2.97
CA LYS A 96 14.21 -2.86 -2.63
C LYS A 96 13.21 -1.73 -2.40
N ALA A 97 12.94 -0.91 -3.42
CA ALA A 97 11.98 0.18 -3.34
C ALA A 97 10.55 -0.31 -3.07
N ASP A 98 10.21 -1.50 -3.55
CA ASP A 98 8.93 -2.19 -3.29
C ASP A 98 8.68 -2.37 -1.79
N VAL A 99 9.70 -2.76 -1.02
CA VAL A 99 9.60 -2.91 0.44
C VAL A 99 9.31 -1.57 1.12
N ALA A 100 9.96 -0.47 0.66
CA ALA A 100 9.74 0.86 1.24
C ALA A 100 8.29 1.32 1.07
N VAL A 101 7.70 1.12 -0.10
CA VAL A 101 6.30 1.47 -0.39
C VAL A 101 5.35 0.54 0.37
N TYR A 102 5.62 -0.76 0.36
CA TYR A 102 4.82 -1.76 1.06
C TYR A 102 4.71 -1.48 2.56
N GLU A 103 5.85 -1.23 3.24
CA GLU A 103 5.88 -0.94 4.67
C GLU A 103 5.21 0.41 5.01
N ALA A 104 5.31 1.41 4.12
CA ALA A 104 4.61 2.68 4.30
C ALA A 104 3.08 2.49 4.29
N VAL A 105 2.55 1.72 3.36
CA VAL A 105 1.11 1.40 3.30
C VAL A 105 0.68 0.53 4.48
N LYS A 106 1.45 -0.50 4.80
CA LYS A 106 1.20 -1.40 5.94
C LYS A 106 1.09 -0.63 7.27
N GLY A 107 1.94 0.37 7.48
CA GLY A 107 1.90 1.23 8.66
C GLY A 107 0.63 2.08 8.77
N MET A 108 -0.07 2.32 7.66
CA MET A 108 -1.31 3.12 7.60
C MET A 108 -2.58 2.27 7.62
N LEU A 109 -2.47 0.95 7.53
CA LEU A 109 -3.58 0.02 7.66
C LEU A 109 -3.81 -0.38 9.13
N PRO A 110 -5.02 -0.84 9.50
CA PRO A 110 -5.30 -1.35 10.84
C PRO A 110 -4.37 -2.52 11.21
N LYS A 111 -3.94 -2.57 12.46
CA LYS A 111 -3.04 -3.61 12.99
C LYS A 111 -3.81 -4.79 13.58
N ASN A 112 -4.67 -5.40 12.79
CA ASN A 112 -5.49 -6.55 13.16
C ASN A 112 -5.56 -7.58 12.03
N SER A 113 -6.31 -8.66 12.20
CA SER A 113 -6.49 -9.70 11.17
C SER A 113 -7.09 -9.14 9.88
N LEU A 114 -8.06 -8.24 9.99
CA LEU A 114 -8.69 -7.59 8.85
C LEU A 114 -7.71 -6.70 8.07
N GLY A 115 -6.87 -5.93 8.78
CA GLY A 115 -5.81 -5.11 8.17
C GLY A 115 -4.77 -5.94 7.43
N ARG A 116 -4.42 -7.11 7.95
CA ARG A 116 -3.53 -8.05 7.23
C ARG A 116 -4.17 -8.59 5.96
N SER A 117 -5.47 -8.88 5.97
CA SER A 117 -6.22 -9.27 4.76
C SER A 117 -6.30 -8.13 3.74
N MET A 118 -6.48 -6.88 4.18
CA MET A 118 -6.44 -5.71 3.30
C MET A 118 -5.08 -5.54 2.63
N LEU A 119 -4.00 -5.79 3.35
CA LEU A 119 -2.62 -5.66 2.83
C LEU A 119 -2.32 -6.68 1.72
N THR A 120 -2.92 -7.85 1.72
CA THR A 120 -2.72 -8.86 0.65
C THR A 120 -3.20 -8.39 -0.72
N LYS A 121 -4.11 -7.41 -0.75
CA LYS A 121 -4.64 -6.81 -1.97
C LYS A 121 -3.71 -5.76 -2.59
N LEU A 122 -2.62 -5.40 -1.91
CA LEU A 122 -1.59 -4.51 -2.42
C LEU A 122 -0.55 -5.30 -3.24
N LYS A 123 -0.28 -4.82 -4.45
CA LYS A 123 0.78 -5.32 -5.32
C LYS A 123 1.70 -4.17 -5.69
N VAL A 124 3.01 -4.32 -5.52
CA VAL A 124 3.99 -3.25 -5.75
C VAL A 124 5.03 -3.73 -6.75
N TYR A 125 5.26 -2.93 -7.78
CA TYR A 125 6.21 -3.23 -8.87
C TYR A 125 7.19 -2.07 -9.05
N ARG A 126 8.45 -2.40 -9.32
CA ARG A 126 9.52 -1.40 -9.57
C ARG A 126 9.43 -0.75 -10.93
N GLY A 127 9.04 -1.51 -11.95
CA GLY A 127 8.88 -1.01 -13.31
C GLY A 127 7.45 -0.57 -13.61
N ALA A 128 7.22 -0.22 -14.87
CA ALA A 128 5.90 0.13 -15.38
C ALA A 128 5.02 -1.10 -15.67
N GLU A 129 5.61 -2.28 -15.77
CA GLU A 129 4.91 -3.52 -16.11
C GLU A 129 4.43 -4.26 -14.86
N HIS A 130 3.27 -4.90 -14.97
CA HIS A 130 2.69 -5.75 -13.94
C HIS A 130 2.07 -7.02 -14.56
N ASN A 131 1.91 -8.08 -13.76
CA ASN A 131 1.44 -9.40 -14.22
C ASN A 131 -0.08 -9.58 -14.07
N HIS A 132 -0.86 -8.51 -13.88
CA HIS A 132 -2.29 -8.57 -13.59
C HIS A 132 -3.18 -8.07 -14.74
N GLN A 133 -2.76 -8.27 -15.98
CA GLN A 133 -3.53 -7.84 -17.15
C GLN A 133 -4.88 -8.57 -17.28
N ALA A 134 -4.93 -9.83 -16.89
CA ALA A 134 -6.16 -10.64 -16.91
C ALA A 134 -7.27 -10.07 -16.00
N GLN A 135 -6.91 -9.31 -14.97
CA GLN A 135 -7.85 -8.66 -14.05
C GLN A 135 -8.44 -7.36 -14.61
N LYS A 136 -7.97 -6.90 -15.78
CA LYS A 136 -8.40 -5.65 -16.45
C LYS A 136 -8.39 -4.46 -15.47
N PRO A 137 -7.24 -4.13 -14.86
CA PRO A 137 -7.17 -3.04 -13.90
C PRO A 137 -7.43 -1.69 -14.55
N GLU A 138 -8.16 -0.82 -13.82
CA GLU A 138 -8.45 0.55 -14.23
C GLU A 138 -7.30 1.47 -13.77
N GLU A 139 -6.85 2.39 -14.63
CA GLU A 139 -5.88 3.42 -14.22
C GLU A 139 -6.54 4.42 -13.26
N LEU A 140 -5.90 4.67 -12.13
CA LEU A 140 -6.38 5.61 -11.13
C LEU A 140 -5.34 6.71 -10.89
N LYS A 141 -5.70 7.94 -11.21
CA LYS A 141 -4.91 9.12 -10.84
C LYS A 141 -5.32 9.57 -9.43
N LEU A 142 -4.35 9.57 -8.51
CA LEU A 142 -4.61 9.95 -7.11
C LEU A 142 -4.49 11.45 -6.85
N PHE A 143 -3.81 12.17 -7.75
CA PHE A 143 -3.53 13.60 -7.66
C PHE A 143 -3.65 14.27 -9.03
#